data_491150fa198edcdd0f3794d0ba61eeba
#
_entry.id   491150fa198edcdd0f3794d0ba61eeba
#
_cell.length_a   1.000
_cell.length_b   1.000
_cell.length_c   1.000
_cell.angle_alpha   90.00
_cell.angle_beta   90.00
_cell.angle_gamma   90.00
#
_symmetry.space_group_name_H-M   'P 1'
#
loop_
_entity.id
_entity.type
_entity.pdbx_description
1 polymer ?
#
loop_
_entity_poly.entity_id
_entity_poly.type
_entity_poly.pdbx_seq_one_letter_code
_entity_poly.pdbx_strand_id
1 'polypeptide(L)'
;MQIKYLFILMLLFIGNNPDEEVMSWSETKKLTWKDFKAEPNQKSDAVALTASGITFGFSIKTSDKRVVGFSTTVESHFYPNKSWYFKEKCSDLILRHEQLHFDITELYARKFREKISKLQANRNIKKQLNGLHASINNELNKTQKRYDEETDHSINEAAQNHWENFIAKELMKLEQFKSK
;
A
#
# COMPACT_ATOMS: atom_id res chain seq x y z
N MET A 1 9.73 26.28 20.62
CA MET A 1 9.67 26.42 19.17
C MET A 1 9.02 25.15 18.64
N GLN A 2 7.72 25.19 18.34
CA GLN A 2 7.01 23.99 17.85
C GLN A 2 7.39 23.77 16.38
N ILE A 3 8.08 22.69 16.11
CA ILE A 3 8.38 22.24 14.74
C ILE A 3 7.09 21.63 14.19
N LYS A 4 6.44 22.35 13.28
CA LYS A 4 5.28 21.82 12.55
C LYS A 4 5.79 20.93 11.42
N TYR A 5 5.63 19.62 11.59
CA TYR A 5 5.90 18.65 10.53
C TYR A 5 4.82 18.77 9.45
N LEU A 6 5.19 19.25 8.28
CA LEU A 6 4.32 19.30 7.10
C LEU A 6 4.62 18.06 6.26
N PHE A 7 3.84 16.98 6.47
CA PHE A 7 3.91 15.80 5.63
C PHE A 7 3.22 16.07 4.29
N ILE A 8 3.96 16.05 3.21
CA ILE A 8 3.42 16.00 1.85
C ILE A 8 3.26 14.53 1.51
N LEU A 9 2.04 13.99 1.72
CA LEU A 9 1.64 12.72 1.14
C LEU A 9 1.61 12.89 -0.38
N MET A 10 2.69 12.51 -1.04
CA MET A 10 2.77 12.54 -2.49
C MET A 10 1.91 11.40 -3.04
N LEU A 11 0.65 11.73 -3.42
CA LEU A 11 -0.19 10.89 -4.26
C LEU A 11 0.55 10.67 -5.60
N LEU A 12 1.34 9.60 -5.65
CA LEU A 12 1.90 9.13 -6.90
C LEU A 12 0.75 8.51 -7.73
N PHE A 13 0.16 9.32 -8.62
CA PHE A 13 -0.48 8.78 -9.80
C PHE A 13 0.62 8.11 -10.63
N ILE A 14 0.86 6.83 -10.35
CA ILE A 14 1.79 6.03 -11.13
C ILE A 14 1.05 5.67 -12.40
N GLY A 15 1.24 6.46 -13.45
CA GLY A 15 1.05 5.98 -14.81
C GLY A 15 1.92 4.73 -14.96
N ASN A 16 1.38 3.61 -15.44
CA ASN A 16 2.14 2.40 -15.73
C ASN A 16 3.35 2.78 -16.60
N ASN A 17 4.51 2.95 -15.97
CA ASN A 17 5.77 2.94 -16.68
C ASN A 17 6.17 1.45 -16.74
N PRO A 18 6.17 0.80 -17.91
CA PRO A 18 6.43 -0.64 -18.01
C PRO A 18 7.83 -1.04 -17.53
N ASP A 19 8.72 -0.07 -17.36
CA ASP A 19 10.10 -0.29 -16.92
C ASP A 19 10.30 0.02 -15.42
N GLU A 20 9.24 0.32 -14.65
CA GLU A 20 9.40 0.60 -13.23
C GLU A 20 9.60 -0.69 -12.44
N GLU A 21 10.73 -0.79 -11.76
CA GLU A 21 11.01 -1.90 -10.85
C GLU A 21 9.99 -1.90 -9.70
N VAL A 22 9.33 -3.05 -9.50
CA VAL A 22 8.38 -3.25 -8.41
C VAL A 22 8.68 -4.55 -7.68
N MET A 23 8.36 -4.59 -6.39
CA MET A 23 8.38 -5.80 -5.59
C MET A 23 6.95 -6.09 -5.11
N SER A 24 6.42 -7.25 -5.49
CA SER A 24 5.14 -7.72 -4.97
C SER A 24 5.26 -8.09 -3.49
N TRP A 25 4.21 -7.84 -2.72
CA TRP A 25 4.18 -8.21 -1.31
C TRP A 25 4.33 -9.72 -1.14
N SER A 26 5.09 -10.12 -0.12
CA SER A 26 5.29 -11.51 0.25
C SER A 26 5.28 -11.65 1.77
N GLU A 27 4.64 -12.70 2.27
CA GLU A 27 4.64 -13.03 3.68
C GLU A 27 6.02 -13.43 4.18
N THR A 28 6.77 -14.14 3.34
CA THR A 28 8.07 -14.74 3.70
C THR A 28 9.27 -13.89 3.32
N LYS A 29 9.12 -12.96 2.36
CA LYS A 29 10.19 -12.07 1.93
C LYS A 29 9.92 -10.66 2.44
N LYS A 30 10.56 -10.30 3.54
CA LYS A 30 10.46 -8.95 4.11
C LYS A 30 11.44 -7.99 3.43
N LEU A 31 11.12 -6.69 3.49
CA LEU A 31 11.99 -5.63 3.01
C LEU A 31 13.31 -5.60 3.80
N THR A 32 14.36 -5.22 3.10
CA THR A 32 15.66 -4.90 3.67
C THR A 32 16.06 -3.51 3.19
N TRP A 33 17.03 -2.88 3.86
CA TRP A 33 17.54 -1.58 3.41
C TRP A 33 18.10 -1.59 1.99
N LYS A 34 18.49 -2.74 1.45
CA LYS A 34 18.96 -2.90 0.06
C LYS A 34 17.85 -2.69 -0.97
N ASP A 35 16.60 -2.79 -0.55
CA ASP A 35 15.45 -2.63 -1.43
C ASP A 35 15.08 -1.14 -1.61
N PHE A 36 15.57 -0.24 -0.75
CA PHE A 36 15.37 1.21 -0.82
C PHE A 36 16.47 1.84 -1.68
N LYS A 37 16.16 2.15 -2.94
CA LYS A 37 17.17 2.51 -3.95
C LYS A 37 17.15 3.98 -4.36
N ALA A 38 16.12 4.74 -3.96
CA ALA A 38 16.03 6.15 -4.29
C ALA A 38 16.99 6.97 -3.41
N GLU A 39 17.44 8.12 -3.94
CA GLU A 39 18.20 9.09 -3.18
C GLU A 39 17.36 9.74 -2.09
N PRO A 40 17.86 9.87 -0.85
CA PRO A 40 17.13 10.49 0.24
C PRO A 40 16.78 11.95 -0.05
N ASN A 41 15.55 12.33 0.25
CA ASN A 41 15.13 13.72 0.12
C ASN A 41 15.69 14.57 1.27
N GLN A 42 16.76 15.33 0.99
CA GLN A 42 17.47 16.20 1.97
C GLN A 42 16.60 17.30 2.59
N LYS A 43 15.42 17.55 2.01
CA LYS A 43 14.44 18.55 2.54
C LYS A 43 13.36 17.89 3.40
N SER A 44 13.38 16.57 3.55
CA SER A 44 12.44 15.83 4.38
C SER A 44 12.95 15.71 5.80
N ASP A 45 12.06 15.81 6.77
CA ASP A 45 12.34 15.50 8.17
C ASP A 45 12.26 13.99 8.44
N ALA A 46 11.71 13.20 7.51
CA ALA A 46 11.66 11.74 7.63
C ALA A 46 13.06 11.12 7.51
N VAL A 47 13.27 10.01 8.20
CA VAL A 47 14.51 9.21 8.15
C VAL A 47 14.48 8.20 7.01
N ALA A 48 13.29 7.71 6.67
CA ALA A 48 13.06 6.80 5.57
C ALA A 48 11.68 7.06 4.95
N LEU A 49 11.43 6.47 3.78
CA LEU A 49 10.15 6.53 3.11
C LEU A 49 9.92 5.26 2.31
N THR A 50 8.83 4.56 2.62
CA THR A 50 8.30 3.45 1.83
C THR A 50 7.30 3.97 0.80
N ALA A 51 7.65 3.89 -0.47
CA ALA A 51 6.70 4.07 -1.56
C ALA A 51 6.04 2.72 -1.87
N SER A 52 4.77 2.57 -1.52
CA SER A 52 3.97 1.38 -1.84
C SER A 52 2.59 1.77 -2.35
N GLY A 53 1.94 0.87 -3.10
CA GLY A 53 0.64 1.16 -3.67
C GLY A 53 -0.07 -0.06 -4.21
N ILE A 54 -1.35 0.09 -4.56
CA ILE A 54 -2.18 -0.96 -5.13
C ILE A 54 -2.27 -0.76 -6.64
N THR A 55 -1.73 -1.72 -7.38
CA THR A 55 -1.93 -1.81 -8.84
C THR A 55 -3.26 -2.51 -9.12
N PHE A 56 -4.06 -1.90 -9.97
CA PHE A 56 -5.39 -2.39 -10.31
C PHE A 56 -5.63 -2.38 -11.82
N GLY A 57 -6.04 -3.55 -12.33
CA GLY A 57 -6.47 -3.73 -13.71
C GLY A 57 -7.77 -4.51 -13.78
N PHE A 58 -8.58 -4.30 -14.84
CA PHE A 58 -9.76 -5.12 -15.09
C PHE A 58 -10.07 -5.24 -16.57
N SER A 59 -10.75 -6.32 -16.94
CA SER A 59 -11.38 -6.49 -18.24
C SER A 59 -12.86 -6.82 -18.09
N ILE A 60 -13.68 -6.42 -19.09
CA ILE A 60 -15.12 -6.64 -19.09
C ILE A 60 -15.47 -7.47 -20.33
N LYS A 61 -16.14 -8.59 -20.09
CA LYS A 61 -16.65 -9.46 -21.16
C LYS A 61 -18.08 -9.07 -21.51
N THR A 62 -18.33 -8.86 -22.80
CA THR A 62 -19.66 -8.54 -23.32
C THR A 62 -20.12 -9.59 -24.34
N SER A 63 -21.44 -9.85 -24.41
CA SER A 63 -22.11 -10.62 -25.43
C SER A 63 -23.41 -9.91 -25.78
N ASP A 64 -23.71 -9.71 -27.06
CA ASP A 64 -24.92 -9.03 -27.55
C ASP A 64 -25.18 -7.68 -26.84
N LYS A 65 -24.11 -6.87 -26.70
CA LYS A 65 -24.11 -5.58 -25.99
C LYS A 65 -24.44 -5.66 -24.49
N ARG A 66 -24.50 -6.86 -23.92
CA ARG A 66 -24.71 -7.08 -22.46
C ARG A 66 -23.40 -7.45 -21.79
N VAL A 67 -23.18 -6.92 -20.61
CA VAL A 67 -22.05 -7.34 -19.77
C VAL A 67 -22.37 -8.72 -19.18
N VAL A 68 -21.54 -9.71 -19.51
CA VAL A 68 -21.71 -11.11 -19.08
C VAL A 68 -20.66 -11.58 -18.10
N GLY A 69 -19.59 -10.80 -17.89
CA GLY A 69 -18.54 -11.11 -16.93
C GLY A 69 -17.50 -10.01 -16.83
N PHE A 70 -16.63 -10.14 -15.85
CA PHE A 70 -15.44 -9.30 -15.70
C PHE A 70 -14.34 -10.10 -15.00
N SER A 71 -13.10 -9.67 -15.17
CA SER A 71 -11.94 -10.15 -14.42
C SER A 71 -11.14 -8.97 -13.91
N THR A 72 -10.39 -9.16 -12.81
CA THR A 72 -9.61 -8.12 -12.18
C THR A 72 -8.24 -8.65 -11.76
N THR A 73 -7.24 -7.77 -11.78
CA THR A 73 -5.94 -7.96 -11.16
C THR A 73 -5.79 -6.88 -10.10
N VAL A 74 -5.47 -7.26 -8.87
CA VAL A 74 -5.22 -6.35 -7.75
C VAL A 74 -3.96 -6.83 -7.06
N GLU A 75 -2.93 -6.00 -7.02
CA GLU A 75 -1.64 -6.35 -6.42
C GLU A 75 -1.13 -5.19 -5.57
N SER A 76 -0.48 -5.51 -4.46
CA SER A 76 0.28 -4.55 -3.66
C SER A 76 1.74 -4.58 -4.07
N HIS A 77 2.28 -3.41 -4.40
CA HIS A 77 3.65 -3.23 -4.85
C HIS A 77 4.40 -2.26 -3.94
N PHE A 78 5.64 -2.59 -3.67
CA PHE A 78 6.66 -1.68 -3.18
C PHE A 78 7.49 -1.19 -4.37
N TYR A 79 7.88 0.07 -4.35
CA TYR A 79 8.63 0.74 -5.43
C TYR A 79 10.06 1.06 -4.98
N PRO A 80 11.05 0.20 -5.25
CA PRO A 80 12.44 0.39 -4.82
C PRO A 80 13.00 1.76 -5.21
N ASN A 81 12.81 2.17 -6.46
CA ASN A 81 13.35 3.40 -7.01
C ASN A 81 12.64 4.69 -6.56
N LYS A 82 11.62 4.56 -5.69
CA LYS A 82 10.90 5.67 -5.05
C LYS A 82 11.00 5.61 -3.53
N SER A 83 11.53 4.52 -2.98
CA SER A 83 11.75 4.32 -1.55
C SER A 83 13.19 4.63 -1.20
N TRP A 84 13.39 5.37 -0.10
CA TRP A 84 14.70 5.85 0.29
C TRP A 84 14.86 5.86 1.82
N TYR A 85 16.10 5.98 2.30
CA TYR A 85 16.44 6.11 3.70
C TYR A 85 17.77 6.83 3.89
N PHE A 86 17.96 7.47 5.05
CA PHE A 86 19.25 8.01 5.46
C PHE A 86 20.06 6.93 6.18
N LYS A 87 21.12 6.49 5.54
CA LYS A 87 21.93 5.35 5.99
C LYS A 87 22.49 5.53 7.41
N GLU A 88 22.84 6.76 7.78
CA GLU A 88 23.44 7.10 9.07
C GLU A 88 22.41 7.15 10.21
N LYS A 89 21.12 7.14 9.88
CA LYS A 89 20.02 7.28 10.84
C LYS A 89 19.13 6.04 10.91
N CYS A 90 19.36 5.04 10.06
CA CYS A 90 18.52 3.85 9.99
C CYS A 90 18.71 2.91 11.18
N SER A 91 17.66 2.18 11.53
CA SER A 91 17.66 1.15 12.58
C SER A 91 16.69 0.03 12.21
N ASP A 92 16.76 -1.09 12.92
CA ASP A 92 15.79 -2.18 12.73
C ASP A 92 14.36 -1.76 13.08
N LEU A 93 14.18 -0.87 14.05
CA LEU A 93 12.88 -0.32 14.42
C LEU A 93 12.27 0.48 13.25
N ILE A 94 13.08 1.33 12.63
CA ILE A 94 12.64 2.09 11.44
C ILE A 94 12.34 1.15 10.28
N LEU A 95 13.16 0.11 10.04
CA LEU A 95 12.88 -0.86 8.98
C LEU A 95 11.56 -1.61 9.22
N ARG A 96 11.25 -1.98 10.47
CA ARG A 96 9.95 -2.57 10.84
C ARG A 96 8.80 -1.61 10.56
N HIS A 97 8.99 -0.31 10.83
CA HIS A 97 8.00 0.71 10.54
C HIS A 97 7.74 0.81 9.02
N GLU A 98 8.79 0.87 8.22
CA GLU A 98 8.70 0.92 6.76
C GLU A 98 8.09 -0.38 6.18
N GLN A 99 8.41 -1.54 6.72
CA GLN A 99 7.78 -2.81 6.35
C GLN A 99 6.28 -2.76 6.63
N LEU A 100 5.85 -2.19 7.75
CA LEU A 100 4.44 -2.17 8.10
C LEU A 100 3.62 -1.25 7.18
N HIS A 101 4.19 -0.19 6.63
CA HIS A 101 3.58 0.58 5.55
C HIS A 101 3.24 -0.32 4.35
N PHE A 102 4.14 -1.23 3.98
CA PHE A 102 3.89 -2.19 2.90
C PHE A 102 2.85 -3.26 3.29
N ASP A 103 2.89 -3.75 4.54
CA ASP A 103 1.90 -4.71 5.04
C ASP A 103 0.48 -4.08 5.11
N ILE A 104 0.36 -2.80 5.46
CA ILE A 104 -0.89 -2.03 5.39
C ILE A 104 -1.39 -1.94 3.94
N THR A 105 -0.51 -1.72 2.97
CA THR A 105 -0.87 -1.70 1.55
C THR A 105 -1.46 -3.05 1.11
N GLU A 106 -0.86 -4.18 1.50
CA GLU A 106 -1.42 -5.51 1.22
C GLU A 106 -2.75 -5.73 1.92
N LEU A 107 -2.92 -5.29 3.16
CA LEU A 107 -4.20 -5.37 3.86
C LEU A 107 -5.33 -4.71 3.04
N TYR A 108 -5.07 -3.54 2.48
CA TYR A 108 -6.06 -2.85 1.65
C TYR A 108 -6.23 -3.48 0.28
N ALA A 109 -5.20 -4.11 -0.30
CA ALA A 109 -5.35 -4.93 -1.49
C ALA A 109 -6.26 -6.16 -1.24
N ARG A 110 -6.12 -6.85 -0.10
CA ARG A 110 -7.03 -7.93 0.31
C ARG A 110 -8.45 -7.46 0.52
N LYS A 111 -8.66 -6.33 1.22
CA LYS A 111 -9.98 -5.70 1.37
C LYS A 111 -10.61 -5.35 0.03
N PHE A 112 -9.80 -4.90 -0.92
CA PHE A 112 -10.29 -4.59 -2.27
C PHE A 112 -10.72 -5.87 -3.01
N ARG A 113 -9.92 -6.93 -2.99
CA ARG A 113 -10.28 -8.23 -3.58
C ARG A 113 -11.55 -8.78 -2.93
N GLU A 114 -11.71 -8.68 -1.61
CA GLU A 114 -12.94 -9.06 -0.91
C GLU A 114 -14.17 -8.26 -1.40
N LYS A 115 -14.06 -6.93 -1.49
CA LYS A 115 -15.16 -6.09 -1.99
C LYS A 115 -15.50 -6.43 -3.45
N ILE A 116 -14.50 -6.67 -4.31
CA ILE A 116 -14.70 -7.08 -5.71
C ILE A 116 -15.42 -8.42 -5.80
N SER A 117 -15.09 -9.40 -4.95
CA SER A 117 -15.70 -10.73 -4.99
C SER A 117 -17.21 -10.73 -4.74
N LYS A 118 -17.75 -9.67 -4.16
CA LYS A 118 -19.18 -9.46 -3.90
C LYS A 118 -19.92 -8.78 -5.07
N LEU A 119 -19.20 -8.35 -6.12
CA LEU A 119 -19.80 -7.69 -7.27
C LEU A 119 -20.32 -8.71 -8.28
N GLN A 120 -21.39 -8.33 -8.99
CA GLN A 120 -21.94 -9.07 -10.11
C GLN A 120 -21.76 -8.29 -11.42
N ALA A 121 -21.58 -9.03 -12.51
CA ALA A 121 -21.49 -8.44 -13.85
C ALA A 121 -22.78 -7.71 -14.21
N ASN A 122 -22.69 -6.42 -14.50
CA ASN A 122 -23.79 -5.58 -14.90
C ASN A 122 -23.31 -4.36 -15.69
N ARG A 123 -24.22 -3.59 -16.29
CA ARG A 123 -23.88 -2.41 -17.12
C ARG A 123 -23.05 -1.33 -16.40
N ASN A 124 -23.11 -1.31 -15.07
CA ASN A 124 -22.41 -0.30 -14.25
C ASN A 124 -21.09 -0.84 -13.64
N ILE A 125 -20.66 -2.05 -13.99
CA ILE A 125 -19.51 -2.71 -13.35
C ILE A 125 -18.24 -1.85 -13.42
N LYS A 126 -17.96 -1.19 -14.55
CA LYS A 126 -16.81 -0.29 -14.69
C LYS A 126 -16.84 0.85 -13.66
N LYS A 127 -18.02 1.49 -13.48
CA LYS A 127 -18.20 2.57 -12.50
C LYS A 127 -18.03 2.05 -11.06
N GLN A 128 -18.57 0.86 -10.77
CA GLN A 128 -18.46 0.23 -9.46
C GLN A 128 -17.00 -0.11 -9.13
N LEU A 129 -16.26 -0.71 -10.05
CA LEU A 129 -14.85 -1.05 -9.88
C LEU A 129 -13.98 0.19 -9.65
N ASN A 130 -14.14 1.24 -10.46
CA ASN A 130 -13.41 2.49 -10.30
C ASN A 130 -13.76 3.20 -8.98
N GLY A 131 -15.04 3.20 -8.59
CA GLY A 131 -15.48 3.77 -7.30
C GLY A 131 -14.89 3.01 -6.10
N LEU A 132 -14.85 1.67 -6.16
CA LEU A 132 -14.21 0.86 -5.12
C LEU A 132 -12.71 1.14 -5.05
N HIS A 133 -12.01 1.22 -6.18
CA HIS A 133 -10.59 1.55 -6.21
C HIS A 133 -10.30 2.89 -5.55
N ALA A 134 -11.06 3.94 -5.90
CA ALA A 134 -10.91 5.25 -5.29
C ALA A 134 -11.18 5.22 -3.77
N SER A 135 -12.22 4.49 -3.32
CA SER A 135 -12.54 4.33 -1.90
C SER A 135 -11.41 3.64 -1.14
N ILE A 136 -10.90 2.54 -1.68
CA ILE A 136 -9.81 1.75 -1.08
C ILE A 136 -8.54 2.59 -0.93
N ASN A 137 -8.14 3.34 -1.96
CA ASN A 137 -6.95 4.20 -1.88
C ASN A 137 -7.13 5.32 -0.84
N ASN A 138 -8.33 5.91 -0.73
CA ASN A 138 -8.59 6.90 0.31
C ASN A 138 -8.52 6.29 1.73
N GLU A 139 -9.07 5.08 1.93
CA GLU A 139 -9.00 4.36 3.20
C GLU A 139 -7.55 3.97 3.54
N LEU A 140 -6.78 3.48 2.56
CA LEU A 140 -5.36 3.18 2.69
C LEU A 140 -4.58 4.42 3.16
N ASN A 141 -4.71 5.53 2.44
CA ASN A 141 -4.00 6.78 2.76
C ASN A 141 -4.32 7.30 4.17
N LYS A 142 -5.59 7.22 4.58
CA LYS A 142 -5.99 7.59 5.95
C LYS A 142 -5.35 6.69 7.00
N THR A 143 -5.25 5.39 6.71
CA THR A 143 -4.65 4.43 7.64
C THR A 143 -3.14 4.61 7.74
N GLN A 144 -2.45 4.84 6.62
CA GLN A 144 -1.02 5.15 6.60
C GLN A 144 -0.72 6.38 7.45
N LYS A 145 -1.45 7.46 7.21
CA LYS A 145 -1.30 8.70 7.98
C LYS A 145 -1.54 8.49 9.48
N ARG A 146 -2.62 7.78 9.84
CA ARG A 146 -2.91 7.48 11.25
C ARG A 146 -1.82 6.63 11.89
N TYR A 147 -1.27 5.67 11.15
CA TYR A 147 -0.16 4.84 11.60
C TYR A 147 1.07 5.69 11.93
N ASP A 148 1.47 6.60 11.04
CA ASP A 148 2.56 7.53 11.26
C ASP A 148 2.33 8.40 12.49
N GLU A 149 1.14 8.99 12.60
CA GLU A 149 0.76 9.87 13.72
C GLU A 149 0.78 9.13 15.07
N GLU A 150 0.20 7.92 15.15
CA GLU A 150 0.11 7.16 16.40
C GLU A 150 1.46 6.57 16.84
N THR A 151 2.33 6.24 15.88
CA THR A 151 3.68 5.73 16.16
C THR A 151 4.74 6.82 16.33
N ASP A 152 4.33 8.10 16.19
CA ASP A 152 5.25 9.24 16.16
C ASP A 152 6.42 8.97 15.20
N HIS A 153 6.07 8.48 13.98
CA HIS A 153 7.03 8.13 12.92
C HIS A 153 8.14 7.16 13.39
N SER A 154 7.74 6.04 13.97
CA SER A 154 8.59 5.00 14.56
C SER A 154 9.20 5.29 15.95
N ILE A 155 8.98 6.46 16.54
CA ILE A 155 9.53 6.81 17.86
C ILE A 155 8.77 6.09 18.98
N ASN A 156 7.44 5.95 18.85
CA ASN A 156 6.60 5.25 19.85
C ASN A 156 6.58 3.75 19.58
N GLU A 157 7.55 3.03 20.17
CA GLU A 157 7.68 1.59 19.97
C GLU A 157 6.48 0.78 20.51
N ALA A 158 5.82 1.22 21.59
CA ALA A 158 4.65 0.55 22.11
C ALA A 158 3.47 0.61 21.10
N ALA A 159 3.25 1.76 20.48
CA ALA A 159 2.26 1.91 19.41
C ALA A 159 2.67 1.11 18.17
N GLN A 160 3.96 1.09 17.81
CA GLN A 160 4.48 0.27 16.71
C GLN A 160 4.13 -1.21 16.91
N ASN A 161 4.42 -1.77 18.08
CA ASN A 161 4.10 -3.17 18.40
C ASN A 161 2.59 -3.45 18.40
N HIS A 162 1.78 -2.48 18.83
CA HIS A 162 0.31 -2.60 18.74
C HIS A 162 -0.16 -2.68 17.29
N TRP A 163 0.34 -1.79 16.41
CA TRP A 163 0.00 -1.77 15.01
C TRP A 163 0.45 -3.03 14.27
N GLU A 164 1.66 -3.53 14.52
CA GLU A 164 2.15 -4.79 13.95
C GLU A 164 1.19 -5.95 14.26
N ASN A 165 0.81 -6.10 15.54
CA ASN A 165 -0.13 -7.13 15.97
C ASN A 165 -1.52 -6.94 15.35
N PHE A 166 -1.99 -5.70 15.24
CA PHE A 166 -3.29 -5.39 14.63
C PHE A 166 -3.28 -5.76 13.14
N ILE A 167 -2.29 -5.30 12.37
CA ILE A 167 -2.21 -5.57 10.93
C ILE A 167 -2.03 -7.07 10.66
N ALA A 168 -1.20 -7.77 11.43
CA ALA A 168 -1.04 -9.22 11.30
C ALA A 168 -2.38 -9.97 11.47
N LYS A 169 -3.18 -9.61 12.48
CA LYS A 169 -4.51 -10.19 12.72
C LYS A 169 -5.48 -9.89 11.58
N GLU A 170 -5.47 -8.66 11.06
CA GLU A 170 -6.35 -8.27 9.95
C GLU A 170 -5.95 -8.97 8.63
N LEU A 171 -4.66 -9.16 8.36
CA LEU A 171 -4.16 -9.94 7.22
C LEU A 171 -4.59 -11.41 7.32
N MET A 172 -4.53 -12.02 8.51
CA MET A 172 -5.01 -13.40 8.75
C MET A 172 -6.51 -13.55 8.46
N LYS A 173 -7.35 -12.61 8.89
CA LYS A 173 -8.80 -12.64 8.60
C LYS A 173 -9.11 -12.64 7.10
N LEU A 174 -8.23 -12.06 6.30
CA LEU A 174 -8.37 -11.93 4.86
C LEU A 174 -7.43 -12.85 4.07
N GLU A 175 -6.97 -13.96 4.68
CA GLU A 175 -6.02 -14.89 4.06
C GLU A 175 -6.51 -15.46 2.73
N GLN A 176 -7.81 -15.76 2.60
CA GLN A 176 -8.41 -16.22 1.34
C GLN A 176 -8.31 -15.22 0.18
N PHE A 177 -8.02 -13.95 0.47
CA PHE A 177 -7.84 -12.86 -0.51
C PHE A 177 -6.37 -12.47 -0.70
N LYS A 178 -5.42 -13.25 -0.20
CA LYS A 178 -3.99 -13.08 -0.43
C LYS A 178 -3.66 -13.16 -1.92
N SER A 179 -2.62 -12.46 -2.37
CA SER A 179 -2.05 -12.65 -3.73
C SER A 179 -1.60 -14.09 -3.89
N LYS A 180 -1.82 -14.63 -5.09
CA LYS A 180 -1.36 -15.98 -5.45
C LYS A 180 0.09 -15.92 -5.88
#